data_1157ac9d49bb143129a114839083977b
#
_entry.id   1157ac9d49bb143129a114839083977b
#
_cell.length_a   1.000
_cell.length_b   1.000
_cell.length_c   1.000
_cell.angle_alpha   90.00
_cell.angle_beta   90.00
_cell.angle_gamma   90.00
#
_symmetry.space_group_name_H-M   'P 1'
#
loop_
_entity.id
_entity.type
_entity.pdbx_description
1 polymer ?
#
loop_
_entity_poly.entity_id
_entity_poly.type
_entity_poly.pdbx_seq_one_letter_code
_entity_poly.pdbx_strand_id
1 'polypeptide(L)'
;GMGGLGYLEVAEDMTYKGPIDKFILDELKEELAKIASLEAGDTIFFIADKEERANYYAGQLRNELGDKLDLCEKNAYRFCYVNDFPMYEVDPETKQLGFTHNPFSMPQGGLEALETKNPLDVLAYQYDIVCNGVELSSGAVRNHDMQIMVKAFEIAGYDEETLKSKFGALYQAFQFGAPPHAGMAPGIDRMIMLLRNEENIREAVSYTHLRAHETLMNL
;
A
#
# COMPACT_ATOMS: atom_id res chain seq x y z
N GLY A 1 -5.12 6.42 -19.08
CA GLY A 1 -6.15 5.48 -19.05
C GLY A 1 -7.51 5.88 -18.44
N MET A 2 -7.65 7.06 -17.83
CA MET A 2 -8.94 7.55 -17.34
C MET A 2 -9.74 8.19 -18.48
N GLY A 3 -11.07 7.96 -18.53
CA GLY A 3 -11.93 8.48 -19.60
C GLY A 3 -12.17 9.99 -19.57
N GLY A 4 -11.87 10.66 -18.45
CA GLY A 4 -12.00 12.10 -18.27
C GLY A 4 -11.76 12.49 -16.83
N LEU A 5 -11.43 13.76 -16.60
CA LEU A 5 -11.29 14.38 -15.31
C LEU A 5 -12.27 15.54 -15.20
N GLY A 6 -13.25 15.42 -14.30
CA GLY A 6 -14.17 16.51 -13.98
C GLY A 6 -13.47 17.53 -13.08
N TYR A 7 -13.76 18.82 -13.27
CA TYR A 7 -13.27 19.85 -12.37
C TYR A 7 -14.23 21.02 -12.25
N LEU A 8 -14.10 21.76 -11.16
CA LEU A 8 -14.71 23.08 -10.94
C LEU A 8 -13.65 24.03 -10.43
N GLU A 9 -13.61 25.20 -11.02
CA GLU A 9 -12.85 26.36 -10.55
C GLU A 9 -13.76 27.24 -9.70
N VAL A 10 -13.25 27.72 -8.56
CA VAL A 10 -13.96 28.63 -7.66
C VAL A 10 -13.55 30.06 -8.01
N ALA A 11 -14.47 30.85 -8.55
CA ALA A 11 -14.20 32.23 -8.90
C ALA A 11 -14.12 33.14 -7.65
N GLU A 12 -13.64 34.38 -7.83
CA GLU A 12 -13.51 35.38 -6.76
C GLU A 12 -14.84 35.68 -6.01
N ASP A 13 -15.95 35.56 -6.70
CA ASP A 13 -17.29 35.76 -6.16
C ASP A 13 -17.91 34.45 -5.61
N MET A 14 -17.09 33.41 -5.44
CA MET A 14 -17.51 32.07 -5.01
C MET A 14 -18.48 31.35 -5.98
N THR A 15 -18.61 31.81 -7.22
CA THR A 15 -19.31 31.06 -8.25
C THR A 15 -18.39 29.98 -8.84
N TYR A 16 -19.01 28.94 -9.38
CA TYR A 16 -18.28 27.82 -9.94
C TYR A 16 -18.22 27.86 -11.45
N LYS A 17 -17.09 27.46 -12.03
CA LYS A 17 -16.88 27.34 -13.48
C LYS A 17 -16.22 26.01 -13.77
N GLY A 18 -16.71 25.31 -14.77
CA GLY A 18 -16.10 24.05 -15.20
C GLY A 18 -17.04 23.17 -16.01
N PRO A 19 -16.52 22.12 -16.62
CA PRO A 19 -17.30 21.24 -17.52
C PRO A 19 -18.44 20.51 -16.82
N ILE A 20 -18.35 20.33 -15.49
CA ILE A 20 -19.36 19.60 -14.71
C ILE A 20 -20.30 20.52 -13.93
N ASP A 21 -20.10 21.82 -13.93
CA ASP A 21 -20.91 22.81 -13.19
C ASP A 21 -22.42 22.63 -13.42
N LYS A 22 -22.82 22.46 -14.68
CA LYS A 22 -24.21 22.28 -15.07
C LYS A 22 -24.88 21.00 -14.53
N PHE A 23 -24.11 20.06 -14.02
CA PHE A 23 -24.62 18.80 -13.48
C PHE A 23 -24.71 18.80 -11.95
N ILE A 24 -24.24 19.86 -11.28
CA ILE A 24 -24.22 19.97 -9.82
C ILE A 24 -25.27 21.00 -9.41
N LEU A 25 -26.22 20.58 -8.59
CA LEU A 25 -27.27 21.46 -8.04
C LEU A 25 -26.64 22.50 -7.11
N ASP A 26 -27.21 23.71 -7.10
CA ASP A 26 -26.67 24.82 -6.30
C ASP A 26 -26.63 24.51 -4.80
N GLU A 27 -27.60 23.77 -4.27
CA GLU A 27 -27.61 23.27 -2.88
C GLU A 27 -26.41 22.39 -2.57
N LEU A 28 -26.02 21.52 -3.52
CA LEU A 28 -24.86 20.64 -3.37
C LEU A 28 -23.54 21.40 -3.48
N LYS A 29 -23.51 22.51 -4.20
CA LYS A 29 -22.32 23.38 -4.30
C LYS A 29 -21.98 24.02 -2.96
N GLU A 30 -22.98 24.44 -2.19
CA GLU A 30 -22.78 24.97 -0.84
C GLU A 30 -22.24 23.91 0.13
N GLU A 31 -22.78 22.70 0.03
CA GLU A 31 -22.30 21.57 0.84
C GLU A 31 -20.86 21.18 0.47
N LEU A 32 -20.57 21.13 -0.84
CA LEU A 32 -19.24 20.84 -1.37
C LEU A 32 -18.21 21.87 -0.86
N ALA A 33 -18.57 23.15 -0.90
CA ALA A 33 -17.71 24.24 -0.40
C ALA A 33 -17.35 24.02 1.09
N LYS A 34 -18.34 23.62 1.89
CA LYS A 34 -18.13 23.37 3.33
C LYS A 34 -17.26 22.12 3.57
N ILE A 35 -17.54 21.01 2.89
CA ILE A 35 -16.83 19.73 3.07
C ILE A 35 -15.36 19.87 2.62
N ALA A 36 -15.12 20.49 1.46
CA ALA A 36 -13.79 20.66 0.90
C ALA A 36 -13.08 21.95 1.37
N SER A 37 -13.73 22.78 2.20
CA SER A 37 -13.19 24.06 2.67
C SER A 37 -12.69 24.94 1.53
N LEU A 38 -13.51 25.06 0.47
CA LEU A 38 -13.13 25.76 -0.76
C LEU A 38 -13.06 27.27 -0.55
N GLU A 39 -12.02 27.88 -1.09
CA GLU A 39 -11.80 29.33 -1.14
C GLU A 39 -11.77 29.84 -2.58
N ALA A 40 -11.88 31.15 -2.77
CA ALA A 40 -11.75 31.78 -4.08
C ALA A 40 -10.39 31.50 -4.71
N GLY A 41 -10.37 31.07 -5.96
CA GLY A 41 -9.17 30.65 -6.67
C GLY A 41 -8.85 29.17 -6.59
N ASP A 42 -9.59 28.40 -5.80
CA ASP A 42 -9.41 26.95 -5.72
C ASP A 42 -9.93 26.21 -6.97
N THR A 43 -9.38 25.06 -7.18
CA THR A 43 -9.89 24.11 -8.18
C THR A 43 -10.12 22.74 -7.53
N ILE A 44 -11.35 22.23 -7.62
CA ILE A 44 -11.67 20.88 -7.15
C ILE A 44 -11.78 19.92 -8.33
N PHE A 45 -11.14 18.76 -8.21
CA PHE A 45 -11.16 17.70 -9.21
C PHE A 45 -12.06 16.54 -8.77
N PHE A 46 -12.72 15.92 -9.73
CA PHE A 46 -13.64 14.82 -9.50
C PHE A 46 -13.21 13.59 -10.30
N ILE A 47 -13.05 12.48 -9.61
CA ILE A 47 -12.71 11.19 -10.19
C ILE A 47 -13.87 10.23 -9.90
N ALA A 48 -14.49 9.69 -10.95
CA ALA A 48 -15.57 8.73 -10.85
C ALA A 48 -15.19 7.46 -11.61
N ASP A 49 -14.92 6.41 -10.88
CA ASP A 49 -14.60 5.08 -11.41
C ASP A 49 -14.92 4.04 -10.31
N LYS A 50 -14.61 2.76 -10.54
CA LYS A 50 -14.58 1.76 -9.47
C LYS A 50 -13.56 2.20 -8.41
N GLU A 51 -13.85 1.90 -7.16
CA GLU A 51 -13.07 2.40 -5.99
C GLU A 51 -11.56 2.25 -6.17
N GLU A 52 -11.07 1.07 -6.52
CA GLU A 52 -9.65 0.80 -6.72
C GLU A 52 -9.03 1.72 -7.78
N ARG A 53 -9.70 1.88 -8.93
CA ARG A 53 -9.23 2.76 -10.00
C ARG A 53 -9.33 4.23 -9.64
N ALA A 54 -10.40 4.63 -8.94
CA ALA A 54 -10.55 5.99 -8.45
C ALA A 54 -9.43 6.38 -7.49
N ASN A 55 -9.11 5.51 -6.54
CA ASN A 55 -8.00 5.69 -5.59
C ASN A 55 -6.65 5.79 -6.31
N TYR A 56 -6.40 4.91 -7.28
CA TYR A 56 -5.18 4.95 -8.09
C TYR A 56 -5.02 6.29 -8.82
N TYR A 57 -6.05 6.75 -9.55
CA TYR A 57 -5.97 8.00 -10.28
C TYR A 57 -5.92 9.24 -9.37
N ALA A 58 -6.59 9.19 -8.21
CA ALA A 58 -6.50 10.25 -7.22
C ALA A 58 -5.07 10.39 -6.66
N GLY A 59 -4.41 9.27 -6.41
CA GLY A 59 -3.00 9.24 -6.00
C GLY A 59 -2.06 9.82 -7.06
N GLN A 60 -2.26 9.44 -8.33
CA GLN A 60 -1.47 9.99 -9.45
C GLN A 60 -1.68 11.50 -9.60
N LEU A 61 -2.94 11.95 -9.58
CA LEU A 61 -3.27 13.37 -9.68
C LEU A 61 -2.66 14.17 -8.53
N ARG A 62 -2.74 13.66 -7.29
CA ARG A 62 -2.15 14.31 -6.13
C ARG A 62 -0.64 14.51 -6.30
N ASN A 63 0.07 13.49 -6.75
CA ASN A 63 1.52 13.56 -6.97
C ASN A 63 1.86 14.57 -8.08
N GLU A 64 1.16 14.51 -9.21
CA GLU A 64 1.35 15.42 -10.33
C GLU A 64 1.11 16.90 -9.94
N LEU A 65 0.08 17.17 -9.13
CA LEU A 65 -0.19 18.50 -8.61
C LEU A 65 0.88 18.94 -7.61
N GLY A 66 1.33 18.04 -6.73
CA GLY A 66 2.41 18.31 -5.80
C GLY A 66 3.69 18.77 -6.50
N ASP A 67 4.05 18.08 -7.56
CA ASP A 67 5.25 18.39 -8.35
C ASP A 67 5.07 19.67 -9.17
N LYS A 68 3.96 19.83 -9.89
CA LYS A 68 3.72 21.01 -10.75
C LYS A 68 3.57 22.30 -9.99
N LEU A 69 3.02 22.25 -8.79
CA LEU A 69 2.82 23.43 -7.93
C LEU A 69 3.98 23.64 -6.95
N ASP A 70 5.06 22.82 -7.04
CA ASP A 70 6.22 22.86 -6.16
C ASP A 70 5.85 22.81 -4.66
N LEU A 71 4.87 21.98 -4.31
CA LEU A 71 4.37 21.83 -2.95
C LEU A 71 5.16 20.84 -2.11
N CYS A 72 6.02 20.04 -2.74
CA CYS A 72 6.84 19.06 -2.04
C CYS A 72 8.00 19.76 -1.32
N GLU A 73 8.13 19.49 -0.01
CA GLU A 73 9.25 20.02 0.77
C GLU A 73 10.58 19.49 0.24
N LYS A 74 11.55 20.38 0.06
CA LYS A 74 12.91 20.04 -0.38
C LYS A 74 13.82 19.83 0.83
N ASN A 75 14.75 18.90 0.72
CA ASN A 75 15.76 18.60 1.76
C ASN A 75 15.14 18.22 3.11
N ALA A 76 14.00 17.58 3.10
CA ALA A 76 13.31 17.08 4.30
C ALA A 76 13.00 15.60 4.16
N TYR A 77 13.06 14.86 5.27
CA TYR A 77 12.61 13.48 5.37
C TYR A 77 11.30 13.45 6.14
N ARG A 78 10.24 12.99 5.48
CA ARG A 78 8.91 12.85 6.06
C ARG A 78 8.53 11.38 6.12
N PHE A 79 8.33 10.88 7.34
CA PHE A 79 8.00 9.49 7.60
C PHE A 79 6.52 9.32 7.88
N CYS A 80 5.98 8.21 7.41
CA CYS A 80 4.67 7.73 7.83
C CYS A 80 4.69 6.20 7.95
N TYR A 81 3.72 5.69 8.73
CA TYR A 81 3.39 4.27 8.74
C TYR A 81 2.17 4.02 7.87
N VAL A 82 2.20 2.95 7.11
CA VAL A 82 1.03 2.38 6.47
C VAL A 82 0.71 1.10 7.21
N ASN A 83 -0.49 1.01 7.77
CA ASN A 83 -0.94 -0.10 8.62
C ASN A 83 -2.22 -0.72 8.06
N ASP A 84 -2.69 -1.77 8.74
CA ASP A 84 -3.98 -2.38 8.49
C ASP A 84 -4.14 -2.91 7.06
N PHE A 85 -3.12 -3.62 6.60
CA PHE A 85 -3.18 -4.27 5.31
C PHE A 85 -4.25 -5.38 5.29
N PRO A 86 -4.98 -5.55 4.18
CA PRO A 86 -5.83 -6.71 4.01
C PRO A 86 -4.99 -7.99 4.05
N MET A 87 -5.49 -9.02 4.72
CA MET A 87 -4.78 -10.31 4.81
C MET A 87 -4.89 -11.10 3.51
N TYR A 88 -6.02 -10.99 2.83
CA TYR A 88 -6.33 -11.72 1.61
C TYR A 88 -6.76 -10.79 0.48
N GLU A 89 -6.52 -11.25 -0.72
CA GLU A 89 -7.02 -10.64 -1.95
C GLU A 89 -7.51 -11.71 -2.94
N VAL A 90 -8.30 -11.29 -3.91
CA VAL A 90 -8.70 -12.16 -5.01
C VAL A 90 -7.77 -11.90 -6.18
N ASP A 91 -7.01 -12.91 -6.56
CA ASP A 91 -6.16 -12.85 -7.74
C ASP A 91 -6.98 -12.46 -8.98
N PRO A 92 -6.61 -11.39 -9.69
CA PRO A 92 -7.41 -10.87 -10.80
C PRO A 92 -7.50 -11.83 -12.00
N GLU A 93 -6.54 -12.74 -12.15
CA GLU A 93 -6.48 -13.70 -13.27
C GLU A 93 -7.15 -15.01 -12.91
N THR A 94 -6.73 -15.63 -11.81
CA THR A 94 -7.23 -16.96 -11.39
C THR A 94 -8.54 -16.90 -10.66
N LYS A 95 -8.94 -15.73 -10.14
CA LYS A 95 -10.12 -15.53 -9.27
C LYS A 95 -10.06 -16.34 -7.96
N GLN A 96 -8.89 -16.83 -7.60
CA GLN A 96 -8.68 -17.52 -6.34
C GLN A 96 -8.32 -16.55 -5.23
N LEU A 97 -8.72 -16.89 -4.01
CA LEU A 97 -8.34 -16.15 -2.83
C LEU A 97 -6.89 -16.51 -2.46
N GLY A 98 -6.06 -15.51 -2.23
CA GLY A 98 -4.67 -15.66 -1.82
C GLY A 98 -4.28 -14.66 -0.75
N PHE A 99 -3.08 -14.79 -0.22
CA PHE A 99 -2.52 -13.78 0.69
C PHE A 99 -2.07 -12.55 -0.10
N THR A 100 -2.42 -11.35 0.40
CA THR A 100 -2.01 -10.09 -0.23
C THR A 100 -0.51 -9.88 -0.17
N HIS A 101 0.13 -10.13 0.99
CA HIS A 101 1.55 -9.89 1.22
C HIS A 101 2.18 -11.07 1.99
N ASN A 102 2.43 -10.90 3.30
CA ASN A 102 3.10 -11.89 4.11
C ASN A 102 2.11 -12.88 4.75
N PRO A 103 2.11 -14.16 4.34
CA PRO A 103 1.19 -15.17 4.84
C PRO A 103 1.39 -15.50 6.32
N PHE A 104 2.53 -15.14 6.90
CA PHE A 104 2.88 -15.38 8.30
C PHE A 104 2.56 -14.21 9.22
N SER A 105 1.77 -13.26 8.74
CA SER A 105 1.29 -12.14 9.56
C SER A 105 0.14 -12.60 10.46
N MET A 106 0.07 -12.02 11.65
CA MET A 106 -1.04 -12.25 12.57
C MET A 106 -2.30 -11.54 12.06
N PRO A 107 -3.42 -12.24 11.86
CA PRO A 107 -4.70 -11.60 11.55
C PRO A 107 -5.22 -10.79 12.75
N GLN A 108 -5.79 -9.64 12.47
CA GLN A 108 -6.48 -8.85 13.49
C GLN A 108 -7.77 -9.57 13.93
N GLY A 109 -7.89 -9.78 15.24
CA GLY A 109 -8.97 -10.57 15.82
C GLY A 109 -8.70 -12.07 15.85
N GLY A 110 -7.51 -12.52 15.43
CA GLY A 110 -7.05 -13.90 15.60
C GLY A 110 -7.95 -14.96 14.93
N LEU A 111 -8.11 -16.10 15.59
CA LEU A 111 -8.89 -17.22 15.09
C LEU A 111 -10.37 -16.86 14.88
N GLU A 112 -10.97 -16.12 15.80
CA GLU A 112 -12.37 -15.70 15.71
C GLU A 112 -12.64 -14.89 14.44
N ALA A 113 -11.75 -13.98 14.07
CA ALA A 113 -11.90 -13.21 12.84
C ALA A 113 -11.83 -14.10 11.59
N LEU A 114 -10.94 -15.10 11.57
CA LEU A 114 -10.83 -16.06 10.47
C LEU A 114 -12.05 -16.99 10.33
N GLU A 115 -12.76 -17.24 11.42
CA GLU A 115 -13.93 -18.13 11.42
C GLU A 115 -15.24 -17.39 11.13
N THR A 116 -15.32 -16.09 11.46
CA THR A 116 -16.61 -15.38 11.45
C THR A 116 -16.71 -14.27 10.41
N LYS A 117 -15.59 -13.72 9.96
CA LYS A 117 -15.59 -12.61 8.96
C LYS A 117 -15.49 -13.16 7.54
N ASN A 118 -15.93 -12.33 6.57
CA ASN A 118 -15.55 -12.55 5.20
C ASN A 118 -14.01 -12.43 5.09
N PRO A 119 -13.31 -13.35 4.44
CA PRO A 119 -11.86 -13.30 4.31
C PRO A 119 -11.31 -11.97 3.78
N LEU A 120 -12.02 -11.30 2.85
CA LEU A 120 -11.61 -10.00 2.32
C LEU A 120 -11.73 -8.84 3.32
N ASP A 121 -12.46 -9.05 4.41
CA ASP A 121 -12.61 -8.07 5.49
C ASP A 121 -11.61 -8.31 6.66
N VAL A 122 -10.79 -9.34 6.55
CA VAL A 122 -9.76 -9.66 7.56
C VAL A 122 -8.53 -8.82 7.28
N LEU A 123 -8.16 -7.98 8.25
CA LEU A 123 -6.91 -7.22 8.23
C LEU A 123 -5.79 -8.01 8.92
N ALA A 124 -4.56 -7.77 8.53
CA ALA A 124 -3.36 -8.30 9.17
C ALA A 124 -2.60 -7.21 9.91
N TYR A 125 -1.89 -7.58 10.98
CA TYR A 125 -0.93 -6.71 11.65
C TYR A 125 0.35 -6.59 10.82
N GLN A 126 0.22 -6.02 9.63
CA GLN A 126 1.33 -5.66 8.75
C GLN A 126 1.51 -4.14 8.77
N TYR A 127 2.72 -3.71 8.54
CA TYR A 127 3.07 -2.30 8.52
C TYR A 127 4.25 -2.03 7.60
N ASP A 128 4.21 -0.88 6.93
CA ASP A 128 5.33 -0.34 6.18
C ASP A 128 5.77 0.98 6.80
N ILE A 129 7.07 1.22 6.77
CA ILE A 129 7.65 2.53 7.03
C ILE A 129 7.96 3.16 5.69
N VAL A 130 7.33 4.29 5.43
CA VAL A 130 7.47 5.05 4.19
C VAL A 130 8.15 6.38 4.49
N CYS A 131 9.10 6.78 3.66
CA CYS A 131 9.73 8.09 3.70
C CYS A 131 9.66 8.73 2.32
N ASN A 132 9.10 9.94 2.23
CA ASN A 132 8.97 10.70 0.98
C ASN A 132 8.33 9.88 -0.16
N GLY A 133 7.34 9.06 0.15
CA GLY A 133 6.67 8.19 -0.83
C GLY A 133 7.41 6.89 -1.17
N VAL A 134 8.58 6.64 -0.57
CA VAL A 134 9.36 5.41 -0.76
C VAL A 134 9.18 4.50 0.45
N GLU A 135 8.71 3.28 0.23
CA GLU A 135 8.68 2.22 1.25
C GLU A 135 10.12 1.85 1.64
N LEU A 136 10.52 2.19 2.86
CA LEU A 136 11.86 1.89 3.38
C LEU A 136 11.93 0.51 4.03
N SER A 137 10.84 0.07 4.63
CA SER A 137 10.81 -1.18 5.37
C SER A 137 9.39 -1.71 5.42
N SER A 138 9.25 -3.00 5.23
CA SER A 138 8.03 -3.74 5.47
C SER A 138 8.19 -4.65 6.69
N GLY A 139 7.12 -4.85 7.43
CA GLY A 139 7.13 -5.66 8.64
C GLY A 139 5.76 -6.23 9.01
N ALA A 140 5.75 -7.09 10.00
CA ALA A 140 4.53 -7.66 10.55
C ALA A 140 4.70 -8.14 11.99
N VAL A 141 3.61 -8.13 12.75
CA VAL A 141 3.47 -9.01 13.91
C VAL A 141 3.26 -10.42 13.37
N ARG A 142 4.10 -11.36 13.81
CA ARG A 142 4.10 -12.71 13.25
C ARG A 142 3.02 -13.58 13.87
N ASN A 143 2.43 -14.40 13.03
CA ASN A 143 1.52 -15.43 13.47
C ASN A 143 2.33 -16.58 14.09
N HIS A 144 2.36 -16.61 15.41
CA HIS A 144 3.09 -17.60 16.21
C HIS A 144 2.18 -18.72 16.73
N ASP A 145 0.86 -18.60 16.49
CA ASP A 145 -0.14 -19.60 16.88
C ASP A 145 -0.41 -20.54 15.72
N MET A 146 -0.20 -21.85 15.96
CA MET A 146 -0.36 -22.88 14.92
C MET A 146 -1.80 -23.06 14.48
N GLN A 147 -2.79 -22.90 15.35
CA GLN A 147 -4.19 -23.04 14.98
C GLN A 147 -4.60 -21.90 14.05
N ILE A 148 -4.21 -20.68 14.38
CA ILE A 148 -4.44 -19.50 13.55
C ILE A 148 -3.72 -19.64 12.21
N MET A 149 -2.48 -20.16 12.22
CA MET A 149 -1.69 -20.33 10.99
C MET A 149 -2.33 -21.35 10.04
N VAL A 150 -2.66 -22.53 10.52
CA VAL A 150 -3.32 -23.56 9.71
C VAL A 150 -4.64 -23.03 9.14
N LYS A 151 -5.45 -22.38 9.99
CA LYS A 151 -6.73 -21.80 9.54
C LYS A 151 -6.55 -20.73 8.49
N ALA A 152 -5.55 -19.86 8.64
CA ALA A 152 -5.25 -18.82 7.66
C ALA A 152 -4.85 -19.40 6.29
N PHE A 153 -4.05 -20.46 6.29
CA PHE A 153 -3.63 -21.14 5.06
C PHE A 153 -4.77 -21.93 4.40
N GLU A 154 -5.64 -22.57 5.19
CA GLU A 154 -6.85 -23.24 4.68
C GLU A 154 -7.76 -22.28 3.91
N ILE A 155 -7.98 -21.08 4.43
CA ILE A 155 -8.77 -20.03 3.78
C ILE A 155 -8.16 -19.64 2.42
N ALA A 156 -6.83 -19.59 2.33
CA ALA A 156 -6.11 -19.31 1.09
C ALA A 156 -5.98 -20.55 0.16
N GLY A 157 -6.66 -21.66 0.49
CA GLY A 157 -6.70 -22.87 -0.34
C GLY A 157 -5.52 -23.84 -0.16
N TYR A 158 -4.73 -23.67 0.90
CA TYR A 158 -3.63 -24.58 1.23
C TYR A 158 -4.03 -25.49 2.37
N ASP A 159 -3.95 -26.80 2.17
CA ASP A 159 -4.11 -27.76 3.25
C ASP A 159 -2.89 -27.83 4.17
N GLU A 160 -3.06 -28.45 5.33
CA GLU A 160 -2.00 -28.59 6.34
C GLU A 160 -0.81 -29.42 5.81
N GLU A 161 -1.03 -30.37 4.92
CA GLU A 161 0.05 -31.16 4.32
C GLU A 161 0.92 -30.31 3.39
N THR A 162 0.31 -29.44 2.63
CA THR A 162 1.02 -28.44 1.82
C THR A 162 1.83 -27.48 2.69
N LEU A 163 1.26 -27.03 3.82
CA LEU A 163 1.96 -26.18 4.77
C LEU A 163 3.19 -26.90 5.36
N LYS A 164 3.06 -28.13 5.77
CA LYS A 164 4.16 -29.00 6.26
C LYS A 164 5.22 -29.24 5.20
N SER A 165 4.80 -29.48 3.96
CA SER A 165 5.72 -29.75 2.86
C SER A 165 6.53 -28.49 2.47
N LYS A 166 5.88 -27.34 2.35
CA LYS A 166 6.52 -26.10 1.91
C LYS A 166 7.30 -25.40 3.03
N PHE A 167 6.79 -25.44 4.26
CA PHE A 167 7.29 -24.70 5.41
C PHE A 167 7.59 -25.57 6.62
N GLY A 168 7.97 -26.84 6.40
CA GLY A 168 8.10 -27.85 7.44
C GLY A 168 8.99 -27.47 8.62
N ALA A 169 10.12 -26.79 8.38
CA ALA A 169 11.00 -26.33 9.45
C ALA A 169 10.32 -25.28 10.36
N LEU A 170 9.60 -24.32 9.76
CA LEU A 170 8.85 -23.31 10.50
C LEU A 170 7.66 -23.94 11.25
N TYR A 171 6.94 -24.82 10.57
CA TYR A 171 5.82 -25.56 11.15
C TYR A 171 6.27 -26.35 12.40
N GLN A 172 7.36 -27.11 12.30
CA GLN A 172 7.91 -27.87 13.43
C GLN A 172 8.38 -26.95 14.55
N ALA A 173 9.13 -25.88 14.24
CA ALA A 173 9.63 -24.96 15.24
C ALA A 173 8.49 -24.34 16.06
N PHE A 174 7.40 -23.96 15.43
CA PHE A 174 6.25 -23.34 16.11
C PHE A 174 5.47 -24.31 17.00
N GLN A 175 5.51 -25.60 16.74
CA GLN A 175 4.94 -26.61 17.65
C GLN A 175 5.61 -26.66 19.02
N PHE A 176 6.88 -26.21 19.13
CA PHE A 176 7.59 -26.13 20.40
C PHE A 176 7.29 -24.83 21.19
N GLY A 177 6.41 -23.98 20.69
CA GLY A 177 5.98 -22.75 21.35
C GLY A 177 6.83 -21.55 20.93
N ALA A 178 6.50 -20.97 19.78
CA ALA A 178 7.11 -19.70 19.39
C ALA A 178 6.60 -18.55 20.26
N PRO A 179 7.46 -17.65 20.76
CA PRO A 179 7.01 -16.47 21.49
C PRO A 179 6.29 -15.49 20.55
N PRO A 180 5.39 -14.65 21.06
CA PRO A 180 4.92 -13.50 20.31
C PRO A 180 6.10 -12.66 19.83
N HIS A 181 6.17 -12.38 18.55
CA HIS A 181 7.26 -11.63 17.96
C HIS A 181 6.79 -10.80 16.77
N ALA A 182 7.52 -9.75 16.48
CA ALA A 182 7.34 -8.90 15.32
C ALA A 182 8.70 -8.55 14.72
N GLY A 183 8.73 -8.10 13.50
CA GLY A 183 9.96 -7.68 12.86
C GLY A 183 9.70 -6.91 11.59
N MET A 184 10.76 -6.27 11.12
CA MET A 184 10.77 -5.49 9.88
C MET A 184 12.09 -5.74 9.13
N ALA A 185 12.08 -5.50 7.84
CA ALA A 185 13.24 -5.64 6.97
C ALA A 185 13.54 -4.30 6.26
N PRO A 186 14.39 -3.45 6.86
CA PRO A 186 14.77 -2.19 6.23
C PRO A 186 15.59 -2.40 4.97
N GLY A 187 15.20 -1.71 3.88
CA GLY A 187 15.90 -1.72 2.60
C GLY A 187 17.04 -0.71 2.60
N ILE A 188 18.27 -1.16 2.81
CA ILE A 188 19.46 -0.27 2.85
C ILE A 188 19.63 0.48 1.54
N ASP A 189 19.44 -0.16 0.40
CA ASP A 189 19.56 0.47 -0.91
C ASP A 189 18.55 1.61 -1.09
N ARG A 190 17.30 1.44 -0.60
CA ARG A 190 16.28 2.50 -0.62
C ARG A 190 16.65 3.66 0.30
N MET A 191 17.24 3.40 1.47
CA MET A 191 17.76 4.45 2.36
C MET A 191 18.87 5.25 1.69
N ILE A 192 19.83 4.57 1.05
CA ILE A 192 20.93 5.23 0.32
C ILE A 192 20.38 6.05 -0.85
N MET A 193 19.43 5.52 -1.60
CA MET A 193 18.75 6.23 -2.68
C MET A 193 18.17 7.57 -2.20
N LEU A 194 17.42 7.58 -1.09
CA LEU A 194 16.87 8.79 -0.51
C LEU A 194 17.95 9.75 0.01
N LEU A 195 18.99 9.24 0.69
CA LEU A 195 20.08 10.06 1.20
C LEU A 195 20.89 10.73 0.09
N ARG A 196 20.98 10.09 -1.08
CA ARG A 196 21.66 10.60 -2.27
C ARG A 196 20.75 11.43 -3.17
N ASN A 197 19.45 11.47 -2.85
CA ASN A 197 18.43 12.11 -3.69
C ASN A 197 18.42 11.54 -5.13
N GLU A 198 18.55 10.20 -5.22
CA GLU A 198 18.48 9.48 -6.49
C GLU A 198 17.04 9.03 -6.74
N GLU A 199 16.58 9.13 -7.98
CA GLU A 199 15.22 8.75 -8.36
C GLU A 199 15.07 7.23 -8.58
N ASN A 200 16.18 6.54 -8.82
CA ASN A 200 16.16 5.13 -9.18
C ASN A 200 17.07 4.31 -8.26
N ILE A 201 16.50 3.25 -7.67
CA ILE A 201 17.24 2.31 -6.80
C ILE A 201 18.43 1.64 -7.51
N ARG A 202 18.43 1.58 -8.85
CA ARG A 202 19.54 1.01 -9.63
C ARG A 202 20.81 1.82 -9.50
N GLU A 203 20.74 3.06 -9.06
CA GLU A 203 21.91 3.91 -8.79
C GLU A 203 22.53 3.63 -7.40
N ALA A 204 21.77 2.95 -6.49
CA ALA A 204 22.18 2.61 -5.14
C ALA A 204 22.72 1.16 -5.05
N VAL A 205 23.67 0.77 -5.90
CA VAL A 205 24.19 -0.60 -5.94
C VAL A 205 25.57 -0.70 -5.30
N SER A 206 25.69 -1.54 -4.27
CA SER A 206 26.94 -1.70 -3.49
C SER A 206 28.00 -2.59 -4.16
N TYR A 207 27.66 -3.38 -5.19
CA TYR A 207 28.55 -4.37 -5.80
C TYR A 207 28.65 -4.30 -7.33
N THR A 208 28.48 -3.13 -7.92
CA THR A 208 28.71 -2.92 -9.35
C THR A 208 30.13 -3.30 -9.76
N HIS A 209 31.12 -3.11 -8.89
CA HIS A 209 32.51 -3.46 -9.15
C HIS A 209 32.79 -4.96 -9.03
N LEU A 210 32.10 -5.65 -8.12
CA LEU A 210 32.23 -7.10 -7.96
C LEU A 210 31.67 -7.86 -9.15
N ARG A 211 30.59 -7.39 -9.76
CA ARG A 211 30.03 -8.00 -10.99
C ARG A 211 30.99 -7.98 -12.17
N ALA A 212 31.76 -6.92 -12.32
CA ALA A 212 32.76 -6.83 -13.40
C ALA A 212 33.89 -7.86 -13.21
N HIS A 213 34.25 -8.17 -11.97
CA HIS A 213 35.26 -9.20 -11.69
C HIS A 213 34.72 -10.63 -11.83
N GLU A 214 33.50 -10.87 -11.41
CA GLU A 214 32.86 -12.18 -11.56
C GLU A 214 32.73 -12.59 -13.03
N THR A 215 32.39 -11.63 -13.90
CA THR A 215 32.24 -11.89 -15.34
C THR A 215 33.58 -12.29 -16.01
N LEU A 216 34.69 -11.80 -15.47
CA LEU A 216 36.03 -12.13 -15.97
C LEU A 216 36.55 -13.48 -15.43
N MET A 217 36.06 -13.93 -14.29
CA MET A 217 36.44 -15.20 -13.69
C MET A 217 35.62 -16.39 -14.20
N ASN A 218 34.48 -16.14 -14.83
CA ASN A 218 33.61 -17.18 -15.38
C ASN A 218 33.76 -17.34 -16.93
N LEU A 219 34.71 -16.67 -17.53
CA LEU A 219 35.16 -16.83 -18.90
C LEU A 219 36.47 -17.60 -18.96
#